data_d887d25adb7bb0b6bc04ab772d8d0e03
#
_entry.id   d887d25adb7bb0b6bc04ab772d8d0e03
#
_cell.length_a   1.000
_cell.length_b   1.000
_cell.length_c   1.000
_cell.angle_alpha   90.00
_cell.angle_beta   90.00
_cell.angle_gamma   90.00
#
_symmetry.space_group_name_H-M   'P 1'
#
loop_
_entity.id
_entity.type
_entity.pdbx_description
1 polymer ?
#
loop_
_entity_poly.entity_id
_entity_poly.type
_entity_poly.pdbx_seq_one_letter_code
_entity_poly.pdbx_strand_id
1 'polypeptide(L)'
;KPNSHHFFNIKNKSIFTHIKLNIYPDGGIARIRIYGSMKILKNFTGKVLNLTSVLYGATPIACNNEHFGRAENILAPGIGKNMGDGWETRRSRGKNFDWLIIKCAAAGKIKKIQIDTHHFKGNYPDKCSIQAALINKKISGKAIVNNSKKWKLLLNKVKLRAHQKHNFKNNLMKDKKVNYIKINIFPDGGISRIRVFGKAE
;
A
#
# COMPACT_ATOMS: atom_id res chain seq x y z
N LYS A 1 -24.28 -24.26 -4.27
CA LYS A 1 -23.72 -25.59 -4.57
C LYS A 1 -22.52 -25.82 -3.67
N PRO A 2 -22.23 -27.05 -3.22
CA PRO A 2 -21.04 -27.33 -2.42
C PRO A 2 -19.77 -27.09 -3.24
N ASN A 3 -18.66 -26.79 -2.56
CA ASN A 3 -17.33 -26.60 -3.13
C ASN A 3 -17.28 -25.70 -4.37
N SER A 4 -18.01 -24.58 -4.35
CA SER A 4 -18.15 -23.69 -5.51
C SER A 4 -18.09 -22.21 -5.11
N HIS A 5 -17.68 -21.38 -6.08
CA HIS A 5 -17.72 -19.92 -5.94
C HIS A 5 -19.05 -19.38 -6.46
N HIS A 6 -19.67 -18.50 -5.69
CA HIS A 6 -20.89 -17.82 -6.06
C HIS A 6 -20.63 -16.32 -6.16
N PHE A 7 -21.01 -15.70 -7.29
CA PHE A 7 -20.83 -14.28 -7.56
C PHE A 7 -22.18 -13.60 -7.67
N PHE A 8 -22.35 -12.50 -6.95
CA PHE A 8 -23.59 -11.72 -6.92
C PHE A 8 -23.30 -10.26 -7.27
N ASN A 9 -24.02 -9.74 -8.25
CA ASN A 9 -23.97 -8.31 -8.58
C ASN A 9 -24.89 -7.53 -7.64
N ILE A 10 -24.31 -6.60 -6.88
CA ILE A 10 -25.05 -5.74 -5.97
C ILE A 10 -25.44 -4.46 -6.70
N LYS A 11 -26.75 -4.28 -6.95
CA LYS A 11 -27.29 -3.08 -7.61
C LYS A 11 -27.35 -1.87 -6.69
N ASN A 12 -27.42 -2.07 -5.37
CA ASN A 12 -27.48 -1.00 -4.39
C ASN A 12 -26.14 -0.25 -4.32
N LYS A 13 -26.18 1.07 -4.54
CA LYS A 13 -25.02 1.97 -4.53
C LYS A 13 -24.86 2.76 -3.23
N SER A 14 -25.66 2.47 -2.22
CA SER A 14 -25.57 3.12 -0.91
C SER A 14 -24.22 2.84 -0.24
N ILE A 15 -23.82 3.73 0.67
CA ILE A 15 -22.60 3.56 1.46
C ILE A 15 -22.95 2.73 2.69
N PHE A 16 -22.22 1.65 2.87
CA PHE A 16 -22.37 0.75 4.03
C PHE A 16 -21.07 0.73 4.84
N THR A 17 -21.22 0.64 6.16
CA THR A 17 -20.11 0.46 7.12
C THR A 17 -20.07 -0.96 7.66
N HIS A 18 -21.20 -1.67 7.63
CA HIS A 18 -21.36 -3.02 8.16
C HIS A 18 -22.14 -3.89 7.17
N ILE A 19 -21.80 -5.18 7.16
CA ILE A 19 -22.47 -6.18 6.35
C ILE A 19 -22.79 -7.37 7.24
N LYS A 20 -24.02 -7.85 7.13
CA LYS A 20 -24.48 -9.06 7.80
C LYS A 20 -24.80 -10.12 6.74
N LEU A 21 -24.16 -11.27 6.85
CA LEU A 21 -24.48 -12.44 6.05
C LEU A 21 -25.43 -13.34 6.84
N ASN A 22 -26.57 -13.64 6.27
CA ASN A 22 -27.48 -14.65 6.80
C ASN A 22 -27.39 -15.89 5.93
N ILE A 23 -27.37 -17.06 6.54
CA ILE A 23 -27.37 -18.37 5.86
C ILE A 23 -28.62 -19.14 6.26
N TYR A 24 -29.18 -19.91 5.36
CA TYR A 24 -30.45 -20.62 5.54
C TYR A 24 -30.36 -22.03 4.95
N PRO A 25 -30.80 -23.08 5.69
CA PRO A 25 -31.15 -23.06 7.13
C PRO A 25 -29.89 -22.93 7.99
N ASP A 26 -28.82 -23.61 7.66
CA ASP A 26 -27.49 -23.62 8.28
C ASP A 26 -26.42 -24.04 7.24
N GLY A 27 -25.18 -24.18 7.66
CA GLY A 27 -24.09 -24.68 6.82
C GLY A 27 -22.78 -23.87 6.96
N GLY A 28 -21.77 -24.29 6.23
CA GLY A 28 -20.44 -23.71 6.23
C GLY A 28 -20.16 -22.85 5.02
N ILE A 29 -19.61 -21.65 5.26
CA ILE A 29 -19.08 -20.75 4.24
C ILE A 29 -17.60 -20.54 4.48
N ALA A 30 -16.77 -20.94 3.52
CA ALA A 30 -15.32 -20.83 3.65
C ALA A 30 -14.87 -19.36 3.60
N ARG A 31 -15.45 -18.54 2.75
CA ARG A 31 -15.06 -17.12 2.59
C ARG A 31 -16.19 -16.28 2.01
N ILE A 32 -16.26 -15.02 2.47
CA ILE A 32 -16.99 -13.95 1.81
C ILE A 32 -16.01 -12.88 1.34
N ARG A 33 -16.19 -12.39 0.12
CA ARG A 33 -15.43 -11.25 -0.42
C ARG A 33 -16.41 -10.22 -0.93
N ILE A 34 -16.20 -8.96 -0.55
CA ILE A 34 -17.05 -7.85 -0.94
C ILE A 34 -16.18 -6.83 -1.66
N TYR A 35 -16.55 -6.55 -2.90
CA TYR A 35 -15.84 -5.62 -3.77
C TYR A 35 -16.63 -4.33 -3.88
N GLY A 36 -15.94 -3.20 -3.70
CA GLY A 36 -16.54 -1.88 -3.78
C GLY A 36 -15.49 -0.78 -3.79
N SER A 37 -15.93 0.45 -3.90
CA SER A 37 -15.08 1.63 -3.80
C SER A 37 -15.16 2.21 -2.40
N MET A 38 -14.01 2.39 -1.75
CA MET A 38 -13.93 3.08 -0.46
C MET A 38 -14.28 4.55 -0.65
N LYS A 39 -15.19 5.09 0.11
CA LYS A 39 -15.45 6.53 0.16
C LYS A 39 -14.85 7.14 1.40
N ILE A 40 -13.87 8.04 1.21
CA ILE A 40 -13.35 8.83 2.32
C ILE A 40 -14.44 9.83 2.70
N LEU A 41 -14.83 9.80 3.97
CA LEU A 41 -15.81 10.72 4.52
C LEU A 41 -15.23 12.14 4.58
N LYS A 42 -16.07 13.16 4.31
CA LYS A 42 -15.67 14.59 4.33
C LYS A 42 -14.99 15.03 5.62
N ASN A 43 -15.31 14.42 6.75
CA ASN A 43 -14.70 14.69 8.06
C ASN A 43 -13.19 14.35 8.16
N PHE A 44 -12.61 13.71 7.16
CA PHE A 44 -11.17 13.48 7.08
C PHE A 44 -10.40 14.54 6.30
N THR A 45 -11.10 15.40 5.54
CA THR A 45 -10.48 16.52 4.83
C THR A 45 -9.79 17.46 5.82
N GLY A 46 -8.56 17.83 5.55
CA GLY A 46 -7.75 18.67 6.41
C GLY A 46 -7.05 17.96 7.57
N LYS A 47 -7.44 16.73 7.91
CA LYS A 47 -6.77 15.94 8.96
C LYS A 47 -5.54 15.21 8.42
N VAL A 48 -4.60 14.94 9.30
CA VAL A 48 -3.43 14.13 8.99
C VAL A 48 -3.81 12.65 9.14
N LEU A 49 -3.78 11.93 8.03
CA LEU A 49 -4.13 10.51 7.93
C LEU A 49 -2.97 9.69 7.40
N ASN A 50 -2.98 8.39 7.66
CA ASN A 50 -2.14 7.45 6.93
C ASN A 50 -2.74 7.21 5.53
N LEU A 51 -2.24 7.91 4.53
CA LEU A 51 -2.73 7.85 3.15
C LEU A 51 -2.43 6.52 2.46
N THR A 52 -1.58 5.67 3.02
CA THR A 52 -1.33 4.31 2.53
C THR A 52 -2.08 3.24 3.32
N SER A 53 -3.04 3.61 4.14
CA SER A 53 -3.83 2.63 4.88
C SER A 53 -4.90 1.99 3.99
N VAL A 54 -4.93 0.66 3.97
CA VAL A 54 -6.01 -0.10 3.33
C VAL A 54 -7.37 0.22 3.96
N LEU A 55 -7.42 0.55 5.25
CA LEU A 55 -8.65 0.94 5.95
C LEU A 55 -9.29 2.22 5.38
N TYR A 56 -8.51 3.06 4.70
CA TYR A 56 -9.00 4.26 4.03
C TYR A 56 -9.05 4.11 2.51
N GLY A 57 -8.77 2.91 1.98
CA GLY A 57 -8.90 2.60 0.56
C GLY A 57 -7.62 2.76 -0.26
N ALA A 58 -6.45 2.79 0.37
CA ALA A 58 -5.20 2.65 -0.35
C ALA A 58 -5.07 1.26 -0.96
N THR A 59 -4.52 1.18 -2.16
CA THR A 59 -4.40 -0.08 -2.90
C THR A 59 -3.04 -0.18 -3.60
N PRO A 60 -2.41 -1.37 -3.62
CA PRO A 60 -1.29 -1.62 -4.50
C PRO A 60 -1.78 -1.59 -5.95
N ILE A 61 -0.99 -1.03 -6.85
CA ILE A 61 -1.31 -0.96 -8.28
C ILE A 61 -0.49 -1.97 -9.06
N ALA A 62 0.81 -2.02 -8.79
CA ALA A 62 1.74 -2.95 -9.42
C ALA A 62 3.04 -3.00 -8.62
N CYS A 63 3.72 -4.13 -8.69
CA CYS A 63 5.11 -4.31 -8.27
C CYS A 63 5.85 -5.10 -9.33
N ASN A 64 7.18 -5.06 -9.33
CA ASN A 64 7.96 -5.92 -10.21
C ASN A 64 8.24 -7.29 -9.61
N ASN A 65 8.16 -7.43 -8.30
CA ASN A 65 8.44 -8.68 -7.60
C ASN A 65 7.65 -8.76 -6.28
N GLU A 66 6.99 -9.91 -6.06
CA GLU A 66 6.39 -10.32 -4.78
C GLU A 66 6.52 -11.86 -4.73
N HIS A 67 7.51 -12.37 -4.01
CA HIS A 67 7.82 -13.80 -4.03
C HIS A 67 7.42 -14.51 -2.73
N PHE A 68 7.92 -14.04 -1.60
CA PHE A 68 7.64 -14.66 -0.28
C PHE A 68 6.50 -13.97 0.47
N GLY A 69 6.28 -12.68 0.22
CA GLY A 69 5.21 -11.90 0.83
C GLY A 69 4.57 -10.94 -0.17
N ARG A 70 3.25 -10.84 -0.14
CA ARG A 70 2.47 -10.04 -1.10
C ARG A 70 2.62 -8.54 -0.84
N ALA A 71 2.64 -7.76 -1.89
CA ALA A 71 2.81 -6.31 -1.82
C ALA A 71 1.69 -5.61 -1.02
N GLU A 72 0.48 -6.12 -1.05
CA GLU A 72 -0.66 -5.58 -0.30
C GLU A 72 -0.48 -5.63 1.23
N ASN A 73 0.32 -6.58 1.73
CA ASN A 73 0.54 -6.77 3.17
C ASN A 73 1.10 -5.53 3.85
N ILE A 74 1.96 -4.75 3.17
CA ILE A 74 2.58 -3.57 3.79
C ILE A 74 1.60 -2.43 4.09
N LEU A 75 0.39 -2.48 3.51
CA LEU A 75 -0.68 -1.50 3.73
C LEU A 75 -1.59 -1.87 4.90
N ALA A 76 -1.49 -3.10 5.41
CA ALA A 76 -2.33 -3.62 6.48
C ALA A 76 -2.19 -2.81 7.78
N PRO A 77 -3.23 -2.70 8.63
CA PRO A 77 -3.15 -2.03 9.92
C PRO A 77 -2.25 -2.79 10.90
N GLY A 78 -1.89 -2.14 11.99
CA GLY A 78 -1.13 -2.78 13.08
C GLY A 78 0.32 -3.10 12.70
N ILE A 79 0.93 -3.96 13.49
CA ILE A 79 2.29 -4.47 13.33
C ILE A 79 2.21 -5.83 12.63
N GLY A 80 3.17 -6.15 11.76
CA GLY A 80 3.27 -7.48 11.17
C GLY A 80 3.52 -8.56 12.24
N LYS A 81 2.90 -9.73 12.09
CA LYS A 81 3.07 -10.86 13.02
C LYS A 81 4.38 -11.62 12.78
N ASN A 82 4.79 -11.70 11.53
CA ASN A 82 6.01 -12.38 11.08
C ASN A 82 6.43 -11.82 9.71
N MET A 83 7.46 -12.38 9.07
CA MET A 83 7.92 -11.97 7.74
C MET A 83 6.85 -12.16 6.65
N GLY A 84 6.10 -13.25 6.68
CA GLY A 84 5.04 -13.53 5.70
C GLY A 84 3.90 -12.51 5.70
N ASP A 85 3.80 -11.70 6.74
CA ASP A 85 2.84 -10.60 6.89
C ASP A 85 3.37 -9.25 6.32
N GLY A 86 4.50 -9.28 5.62
CA GLY A 86 5.10 -8.17 4.90
C GLY A 86 5.12 -8.37 3.39
N TRP A 87 5.71 -7.44 2.67
CA TRP A 87 6.10 -7.59 1.26
C TRP A 87 7.55 -8.00 1.19
N GLU A 88 7.81 -9.14 0.56
CA GLU A 88 9.16 -9.67 0.43
C GLU A 88 9.41 -10.15 -1.00
N THR A 89 10.50 -9.64 -1.58
CA THR A 89 10.91 -9.94 -2.93
C THR A 89 11.94 -11.07 -2.97
N ARG A 90 12.10 -11.68 -4.15
CA ARG A 90 13.15 -12.66 -4.38
C ARG A 90 14.52 -11.98 -4.29
N ARG A 91 15.50 -12.68 -3.72
CA ARG A 91 16.88 -12.21 -3.71
C ARG A 91 17.40 -11.99 -5.12
N SER A 92 17.81 -10.76 -5.40
CA SER A 92 18.43 -10.35 -6.65
C SER A 92 19.96 -10.50 -6.57
N ARG A 93 20.57 -11.10 -7.58
CA ARG A 93 22.04 -11.19 -7.67
C ARG A 93 22.65 -10.13 -8.60
N GLY A 94 21.87 -9.16 -9.03
CA GLY A 94 22.26 -8.13 -9.98
C GLY A 94 22.19 -6.71 -9.40
N LYS A 95 22.48 -5.71 -10.25
CA LYS A 95 22.37 -4.27 -9.91
C LYS A 95 20.93 -3.73 -9.95
N ASN A 96 19.92 -4.60 -9.98
CA ASN A 96 18.51 -4.23 -10.06
C ASN A 96 17.99 -3.76 -8.72
N PHE A 97 16.80 -3.22 -8.72
CA PHE A 97 16.06 -2.86 -7.51
C PHE A 97 14.59 -3.26 -7.68
N ASP A 98 13.92 -3.50 -6.58
CA ASP A 98 12.52 -3.82 -6.59
C ASP A 98 11.66 -2.61 -6.25
N TRP A 99 10.44 -2.60 -6.73
CA TRP A 99 9.53 -1.48 -6.55
C TRP A 99 8.08 -1.89 -6.40
N LEU A 100 7.33 -1.07 -5.69
CA LEU A 100 5.89 -1.17 -5.54
C LEU A 100 5.24 0.20 -5.73
N ILE A 101 4.19 0.26 -6.54
CA ILE A 101 3.35 1.44 -6.73
C ILE A 101 2.07 1.30 -5.93
N ILE A 102 1.74 2.32 -5.16
CA ILE A 102 0.57 2.40 -4.30
C ILE A 102 -0.27 3.60 -4.72
N LYS A 103 -1.56 3.38 -4.94
CA LYS A 103 -2.55 4.44 -4.98
C LYS A 103 -2.92 4.79 -3.54
N CYS A 104 -2.73 6.04 -3.17
CA CYS A 104 -3.13 6.53 -1.86
C CYS A 104 -4.65 6.56 -1.71
N ALA A 105 -5.12 6.46 -0.49
CA ALA A 105 -6.54 6.56 -0.13
C ALA A 105 -7.15 7.90 -0.54
N ALA A 106 -6.37 8.98 -0.43
CA ALA A 106 -6.72 10.32 -0.90
C ALA A 106 -5.50 11.02 -1.45
N ALA A 107 -5.74 12.10 -2.20
CA ALA A 107 -4.69 13.06 -2.48
C ALA A 107 -4.37 13.87 -1.22
N GLY A 108 -3.09 14.20 -1.03
CA GLY A 108 -2.72 14.98 0.15
C GLY A 108 -1.27 15.45 0.15
N LYS A 109 -0.96 16.37 1.05
CA LYS A 109 0.39 16.88 1.29
C LYS A 109 1.07 16.01 2.36
N ILE A 110 2.19 15.40 2.00
CA ILE A 110 2.87 14.43 2.87
C ILE A 110 3.65 15.17 3.97
N LYS A 111 3.49 14.71 5.21
CA LYS A 111 4.14 15.25 6.42
C LYS A 111 5.16 14.31 7.02
N LYS A 112 4.94 12.99 6.90
CA LYS A 112 5.80 11.97 7.50
C LYS A 112 5.69 10.68 6.70
N ILE A 113 6.81 9.99 6.55
CA ILE A 113 6.86 8.61 6.05
C ILE A 113 7.46 7.73 7.13
N GLN A 114 6.86 6.56 7.32
CA GLN A 114 7.39 5.50 8.17
C GLN A 114 7.56 4.23 7.34
N ILE A 115 8.74 3.65 7.38
CA ILE A 115 9.07 2.36 6.77
C ILE A 115 9.50 1.43 7.89
N ASP A 116 8.87 0.27 7.94
CA ASP A 116 9.08 -0.72 8.99
C ASP A 116 9.67 -2.00 8.39
N THR A 117 10.85 -2.38 8.84
CA THR A 117 11.53 -3.63 8.50
C THR A 117 11.38 -4.68 9.60
N HIS A 118 10.38 -4.55 10.49
CA HIS A 118 10.15 -5.49 11.58
C HIS A 118 10.06 -6.92 11.07
N HIS A 119 10.65 -7.87 11.76
CA HIS A 119 10.89 -9.26 11.40
C HIS A 119 11.97 -9.53 10.32
N PHE A 120 12.28 -8.57 9.46
CA PHE A 120 13.34 -8.73 8.46
C PHE A 120 14.70 -8.41 9.09
N LYS A 121 15.40 -9.45 9.54
CA LYS A 121 16.69 -9.34 10.24
C LYS A 121 17.87 -9.44 9.28
N GLY A 122 17.88 -10.43 8.38
CA GLY A 122 18.95 -10.65 7.40
C GLY A 122 18.57 -10.29 5.96
N ASN A 123 17.27 -10.19 5.69
CA ASN A 123 16.68 -10.00 4.36
C ASN A 123 15.92 -8.68 4.22
N TYR A 124 16.34 -7.65 4.95
CA TYR A 124 15.83 -6.28 4.76
C TYR A 124 16.58 -5.57 3.64
N PRO A 125 15.97 -4.60 2.94
CA PRO A 125 16.66 -3.80 1.94
C PRO A 125 17.73 -2.89 2.57
N ASP A 126 18.90 -2.79 1.93
CA ASP A 126 19.95 -1.86 2.39
C ASP A 126 19.47 -0.41 2.35
N LYS A 127 18.74 -0.05 1.29
CA LYS A 127 18.22 1.31 1.07
C LYS A 127 16.83 1.30 0.49
N CYS A 128 16.15 2.43 0.65
CA CYS A 128 14.92 2.71 -0.08
C CYS A 128 14.89 4.16 -0.59
N SER A 129 14.02 4.41 -1.57
CA SER A 129 13.62 5.75 -1.99
C SER A 129 12.14 5.77 -2.32
N ILE A 130 11.51 6.94 -2.32
CA ILE A 130 10.11 7.08 -2.69
C ILE A 130 9.96 8.15 -3.74
N GLN A 131 9.27 7.81 -4.81
CA GLN A 131 8.79 8.75 -5.83
C GLN A 131 7.29 8.96 -5.65
N ALA A 132 6.78 10.10 -6.09
CA ALA A 132 5.36 10.41 -5.97
C ALA A 132 4.84 11.21 -7.15
N ALA A 133 3.52 11.13 -7.37
CA ALA A 133 2.81 11.89 -8.38
C ALA A 133 1.38 12.23 -7.96
N LEU A 134 0.84 13.28 -8.58
CA LEU A 134 -0.59 13.57 -8.59
C LEU A 134 -1.15 13.22 -9.97
N ILE A 135 -2.08 12.28 -10.03
CA ILE A 135 -2.72 11.82 -11.25
C ILE A 135 -4.22 12.03 -11.12
N ASN A 136 -4.76 13.00 -11.81
CA ASN A 136 -6.19 13.36 -11.76
C ASN A 136 -7.03 12.64 -12.82
N LYS A 137 -6.37 12.02 -13.81
CA LYS A 137 -7.04 11.30 -14.88
C LYS A 137 -7.12 9.79 -14.55
N LYS A 138 -8.20 9.15 -14.96
CA LYS A 138 -8.29 7.69 -14.92
C LYS A 138 -7.41 7.11 -16.02
N ILE A 139 -6.37 6.40 -15.65
CA ILE A 139 -5.43 5.74 -16.57
C ILE A 139 -5.25 4.28 -16.16
N SER A 140 -4.84 3.44 -17.11
CA SER A 140 -4.60 2.02 -16.86
C SER A 140 -3.40 1.79 -15.94
N GLY A 141 -3.36 0.65 -15.24
CA GLY A 141 -2.21 0.27 -14.42
C GLY A 141 -0.90 0.24 -15.21
N LYS A 142 -0.93 -0.24 -16.46
CA LYS A 142 0.23 -0.23 -17.37
C LYS A 142 0.73 1.19 -17.65
N ALA A 143 -0.17 2.14 -17.88
CA ALA A 143 0.18 3.56 -18.07
C ALA A 143 0.76 4.18 -16.79
N ILE A 144 0.23 3.82 -15.61
CA ILE A 144 0.78 4.25 -14.31
C ILE A 144 2.22 3.77 -14.16
N VAL A 145 2.49 2.49 -14.43
CA VAL A 145 3.85 1.90 -14.35
C VAL A 145 4.81 2.64 -15.28
N ASN A 146 4.44 2.85 -16.54
CA ASN A 146 5.28 3.55 -17.52
C ASN A 146 5.59 4.99 -17.09
N ASN A 147 4.57 5.73 -16.64
CA ASN A 147 4.72 7.11 -16.18
C ASN A 147 5.54 7.20 -14.88
N SER A 148 5.52 6.16 -14.04
CA SER A 148 6.23 6.16 -12.76
C SER A 148 7.74 6.31 -12.88
N LYS A 149 8.31 6.01 -14.05
CA LYS A 149 9.73 6.20 -14.33
C LYS A 149 10.16 7.67 -14.26
N LYS A 150 9.21 8.60 -14.51
CA LYS A 150 9.43 10.06 -14.52
C LYS A 150 8.93 10.76 -13.25
N TRP A 151 8.41 10.03 -12.27
CA TRP A 151 7.90 10.64 -11.04
C TRP A 151 9.04 11.26 -10.22
N LYS A 152 8.73 12.39 -9.59
CA LYS A 152 9.69 13.11 -8.76
C LYS A 152 9.95 12.38 -7.45
N LEU A 153 11.16 12.47 -6.95
CA LEU A 153 11.51 11.94 -5.64
C LEU A 153 10.74 12.71 -4.56
N LEU A 154 10.09 11.99 -3.67
CA LEU A 154 9.49 12.46 -2.43
C LEU A 154 10.43 12.22 -1.25
N LEU A 155 11.14 11.10 -1.25
CA LEU A 155 12.20 10.73 -0.31
C LEU A 155 13.41 10.27 -1.12
N ASN A 156 14.55 10.90 -0.92
CA ASN A 156 15.82 10.49 -1.50
C ASN A 156 16.22 9.10 -1.02
N LYS A 157 17.20 8.50 -1.66
CA LYS A 157 17.72 7.18 -1.24
C LYS A 157 18.30 7.28 0.16
N VAL A 158 17.69 6.54 1.09
CA VAL A 158 18.07 6.50 2.52
C VAL A 158 18.38 5.07 2.93
N LYS A 159 19.30 4.91 3.88
CA LYS A 159 19.68 3.61 4.43
C LYS A 159 18.59 3.10 5.37
N LEU A 160 18.32 1.79 5.31
CA LEU A 160 17.50 1.08 6.26
C LEU A 160 18.36 0.23 7.19
N ARG A 161 17.75 -0.27 8.25
CA ARG A 161 18.35 -1.19 9.23
C ARG A 161 17.40 -2.36 9.44
N ALA A 162 17.96 -3.46 9.92
CA ALA A 162 17.21 -4.67 10.24
C ALA A 162 16.21 -4.41 11.38
N HIS A 163 15.03 -5.03 11.27
CA HIS A 163 14.08 -5.14 12.37
C HIS A 163 13.75 -3.80 13.06
N GLN A 164 13.58 -2.72 12.29
CA GLN A 164 13.46 -1.35 12.81
C GLN A 164 12.40 -0.53 12.08
N LYS A 165 11.78 0.41 12.83
CA LYS A 165 10.93 1.47 12.28
C LYS A 165 11.75 2.70 11.95
N HIS A 166 11.70 3.14 10.70
CA HIS A 166 12.37 4.32 10.19
C HIS A 166 11.35 5.43 9.97
N ASN A 167 11.61 6.61 10.50
CA ASN A 167 10.72 7.77 10.40
C ASN A 167 11.41 8.92 9.65
N PHE A 168 10.77 9.41 8.60
CA PHE A 168 11.29 10.49 7.76
C PHE A 168 10.31 11.67 7.78
N LYS A 169 10.77 12.84 8.22
CA LYS A 169 9.98 14.09 8.28
C LYS A 169 10.69 15.23 7.56
N ASN A 170 11.99 15.42 7.80
CA ASN A 170 12.74 16.58 7.35
C ASN A 170 13.30 16.44 5.93
N ASN A 171 13.45 15.21 5.47
CA ASN A 171 14.06 14.87 4.17
C ASN A 171 13.03 14.70 3.05
N LEU A 172 11.80 15.14 3.27
CA LEU A 172 10.72 15.02 2.30
C LEU A 172 10.66 16.26 1.42
N MET A 173 10.41 16.09 0.13
CA MET A 173 10.01 17.19 -0.74
C MET A 173 8.64 17.71 -0.29
N LYS A 174 8.65 18.83 0.40
CA LYS A 174 7.46 19.46 1.00
C LYS A 174 6.58 20.11 -0.09
N ASP A 175 5.32 20.29 0.26
CA ASP A 175 4.31 21.16 -0.37
C ASP A 175 3.65 20.67 -1.68
N LYS A 176 3.98 19.50 -2.21
CA LYS A 176 3.24 18.96 -3.35
C LYS A 176 2.18 17.96 -2.91
N LYS A 177 0.98 18.15 -3.45
CA LYS A 177 -0.12 17.19 -3.34
C LYS A 177 0.19 15.96 -4.19
N VAL A 178 -0.01 14.77 -3.63
CA VAL A 178 0.21 13.49 -4.32
C VAL A 178 -0.91 12.52 -4.00
N ASN A 179 -1.20 11.60 -4.90
CA ASN A 179 -2.16 10.51 -4.72
C ASN A 179 -1.62 9.15 -5.17
N TYR A 180 -0.39 9.12 -5.67
CA TYR A 180 0.34 7.89 -5.95
C TYR A 180 1.75 8.01 -5.40
N ILE A 181 2.26 6.91 -4.86
CA ILE A 181 3.65 6.76 -4.47
C ILE A 181 4.24 5.49 -5.09
N LYS A 182 5.54 5.52 -5.31
CA LYS A 182 6.34 4.36 -5.71
C LYS A 182 7.48 4.23 -4.72
N ILE A 183 7.47 3.16 -3.95
CA ILE A 183 8.61 2.78 -3.12
C ILE A 183 9.57 1.93 -3.95
N ASN A 184 10.85 2.28 -3.92
CA ASN A 184 11.93 1.49 -4.49
C ASN A 184 12.78 0.97 -3.34
N ILE A 185 13.15 -0.30 -3.37
CA ILE A 185 14.02 -0.97 -2.39
C ILE A 185 15.27 -1.49 -3.08
N PHE A 186 16.41 -1.39 -2.42
CA PHE A 186 17.71 -1.67 -3.01
C PHE A 186 18.50 -2.64 -2.12
N PRO A 187 19.06 -3.75 -2.68
CA PRO A 187 18.75 -4.28 -4.01
C PRO A 187 17.38 -4.98 -4.04
N ASP A 188 17.01 -5.68 -2.99
CA ASP A 188 15.81 -6.49 -2.75
C ASP A 188 15.55 -6.60 -1.25
N GLY A 189 14.56 -7.40 -0.84
CA GLY A 189 14.31 -7.75 0.55
C GLY A 189 12.88 -7.53 1.00
N GLY A 190 12.69 -7.44 2.31
CA GLY A 190 11.38 -7.37 2.92
C GLY A 190 11.09 -6.06 3.66
N ILE A 191 9.87 -5.58 3.49
CA ILE A 191 9.25 -4.47 4.20
C ILE A 191 8.00 -4.97 4.92
N SER A 192 7.96 -4.80 6.24
CA SER A 192 6.80 -5.19 7.04
C SER A 192 5.62 -4.25 6.82
N ARG A 193 5.86 -2.94 6.91
CA ARG A 193 4.79 -1.93 6.76
C ARG A 193 5.32 -0.63 6.15
N ILE A 194 4.47 0.06 5.41
CA ILE A 194 4.66 1.45 5.00
C ILE A 194 3.51 2.31 5.52
N ARG A 195 3.84 3.48 6.04
CA ARG A 195 2.86 4.48 6.48
C ARG A 195 3.26 5.84 5.91
N VAL A 196 2.36 6.45 5.18
CA VAL A 196 2.57 7.78 4.60
C VAL A 196 1.52 8.72 5.19
N PHE A 197 1.93 9.50 6.15
CA PHE A 197 1.05 10.45 6.83
C PHE A 197 1.03 11.76 6.07
N GLY A 198 -0.14 12.22 5.73
CA GLY A 198 -0.34 13.46 4.99
C GLY A 198 -1.69 14.11 5.32
N LYS A 199 -1.78 15.42 5.06
CA LYS A 199 -3.03 16.18 5.16
C LYS A 199 -3.86 15.88 3.91
N ALA A 200 -4.99 15.18 4.09
CA ALA A 200 -5.92 14.87 2.99
C ALA A 200 -6.60 16.13 2.47
N GLU A 201 -6.72 16.25 1.15
CA GLU A 201 -7.33 17.41 0.45
C GLU A 201 -8.27 16.95 -0.68
#